data_2c68120ed9c0e23c29b5ed4c02d1f4b8
#
_entry.id   2c68120ed9c0e23c29b5ed4c02d1f4b8
#
_cell.length_a   1.000
_cell.length_b   1.000
_cell.length_c   1.000
_cell.angle_alpha   90.00
_cell.angle_beta   90.00
_cell.angle_gamma   90.00
#
_symmetry.space_group_name_H-M   'P 1'
#
loop_
_entity.id
_entity.type
_entity.pdbx_description
1 polymer ?
#
loop_
_entity_poly.entity_id
_entity_poly.type
_entity_poly.pdbx_seq_one_letter_code
_entity_poly.pdbx_strand_id
1 'polypeptide(L)'
;MTAPTISSLRVNGATLHYEVRGRGPLVLLIPGGTGGAASFDGVAEDLAADGYTVVGYDPRGMSRSTLDDPDAEQHVAEHADDALRILDLLSPDEPALVFGASSGAIVALHLLTVHPERIARVVTHEPPVVEVLPDAAEHRALLARVQDTFRTQGLMPAMAVFAAGLKKDGDTTDGAPTDGDTTDGDTAEPEPGPELPPRAAARAEQTVADLPYFVGRIVPGFMSYAPDIRRLEGLSDRLVIAGGQDSRGELPYRSAAFLAERLGTELQHFPGGHVGLTTHPAEFGELLRKVFRSQGLRRRTGDPALSPSPGRR
;
A
#
# COMPACT_ATOMS: atom_id res chain seq x y z
N MET A 1 -24.35 3.66 7.11
CA MET A 1 -22.93 3.26 7.21
C MET A 1 -22.69 2.75 8.62
N THR A 2 -22.25 1.51 8.77
CA THR A 2 -21.94 0.94 10.11
C THR A 2 -20.51 1.31 10.47
N ALA A 3 -20.31 1.83 11.69
CA ALA A 3 -18.99 2.12 12.20
C ALA A 3 -18.12 0.84 12.21
N PRO A 4 -16.79 0.95 12.00
CA PRO A 4 -15.91 -0.20 12.10
C PRO A 4 -15.89 -0.77 13.51
N THR A 5 -15.70 -2.07 13.62
CA THR A 5 -15.27 -2.70 14.87
C THR A 5 -13.78 -2.47 15.02
N ILE A 6 -13.40 -1.77 16.08
CA ILE A 6 -12.01 -1.43 16.39
C ILE A 6 -11.47 -2.43 17.40
N SER A 7 -10.26 -2.93 17.18
CA SER A 7 -9.59 -3.85 18.09
C SER A 7 -8.07 -3.72 18.02
N SER A 8 -7.38 -4.48 18.87
CA SER A 8 -5.92 -4.58 18.84
C SER A 8 -5.47 -6.04 18.84
N LEU A 9 -4.32 -6.30 18.24
CA LEU A 9 -3.70 -7.61 18.16
C LEU A 9 -2.27 -7.54 18.67
N ARG A 10 -1.96 -8.35 19.67
CA ARG A 10 -0.59 -8.53 20.13
C ARG A 10 0.17 -9.41 19.14
N VAL A 11 1.28 -8.91 18.63
CA VAL A 11 2.21 -9.63 17.75
C VAL A 11 3.62 -9.63 18.36
N ASN A 12 4.58 -10.25 17.70
CA ASN A 12 5.96 -10.22 18.15
C ASN A 12 6.53 -8.79 18.07
N GLY A 13 6.91 -8.22 19.21
CA GLY A 13 7.53 -6.88 19.31
C GLY A 13 6.58 -5.70 19.12
N ALA A 14 5.26 -5.91 18.95
CA ALA A 14 4.31 -4.82 18.74
C ALA A 14 2.89 -5.15 19.19
N THR A 15 2.06 -4.10 19.30
CA THR A 15 0.60 -4.20 19.40
C THR A 15 -0.02 -3.45 18.24
N LEU A 16 -0.71 -4.17 17.35
CA LEU A 16 -1.34 -3.61 16.17
C LEU A 16 -2.75 -3.13 16.48
N HIS A 17 -3.10 -1.97 15.96
CA HIS A 17 -4.47 -1.49 15.88
C HIS A 17 -5.08 -1.91 14.53
N TYR A 18 -6.30 -2.45 14.54
CA TYR A 18 -7.01 -2.80 13.31
C TYR A 18 -8.51 -2.51 13.39
N GLU A 19 -9.10 -2.31 12.22
CA GLU A 19 -10.51 -1.99 12.03
C GLU A 19 -11.15 -2.99 11.08
N VAL A 20 -12.32 -3.51 11.47
CA VAL A 20 -13.07 -4.51 10.69
C VAL A 20 -14.43 -3.95 10.28
N ARG A 21 -14.79 -4.12 9.01
CA ARG A 21 -16.11 -3.76 8.47
C ARG A 21 -16.71 -4.93 7.70
N GLY A 22 -18.04 -5.01 7.68
CA GLY A 22 -18.77 -5.97 6.85
C GLY A 22 -18.70 -7.41 7.35
N ARG A 23 -19.16 -8.33 6.49
CA ARG A 23 -19.16 -9.79 6.72
C ARG A 23 -19.05 -10.51 5.39
N GLY A 24 -18.28 -11.61 5.33
CA GLY A 24 -18.06 -12.43 4.14
C GLY A 24 -16.60 -12.77 3.94
N PRO A 25 -16.15 -13.10 2.73
CA PRO A 25 -14.74 -13.36 2.44
C PRO A 25 -13.84 -12.21 2.87
N LEU A 26 -12.66 -12.53 3.40
CA LEU A 26 -11.75 -11.52 3.94
C LEU A 26 -11.01 -10.75 2.85
N VAL A 27 -10.97 -9.44 2.99
CA VAL A 27 -10.10 -8.51 2.25
C VAL A 27 -9.20 -7.80 3.27
N LEU A 28 -7.89 -7.99 3.16
CA LEU A 28 -6.91 -7.27 3.95
C LEU A 28 -6.34 -6.09 3.15
N LEU A 29 -6.38 -4.89 3.73
CA LEU A 29 -5.87 -3.65 3.16
C LEU A 29 -4.59 -3.24 3.89
N ILE A 30 -3.44 -3.27 3.21
CA ILE A 30 -2.12 -2.94 3.75
C ILE A 30 -1.73 -1.53 3.30
N PRO A 31 -1.65 -0.56 4.21
CA PRO A 31 -1.37 0.82 3.84
C PRO A 31 0.08 1.05 3.47
N GLY A 32 0.31 2.11 2.68
CA GLY A 32 1.63 2.61 2.36
C GLY A 32 1.90 3.97 3.00
N GLY A 33 3.15 4.41 2.93
CA GLY A 33 3.57 5.68 3.49
C GLY A 33 3.31 5.76 4.99
N THR A 34 2.75 6.87 5.41
CA THR A 34 2.25 7.11 6.78
C THR A 34 0.76 6.76 6.93
N GLY A 35 0.25 5.90 6.05
CA GLY A 35 -1.15 5.45 6.10
C GLY A 35 -1.42 4.46 7.22
N GLY A 36 -2.69 4.38 7.61
CA GLY A 36 -3.22 3.39 8.56
C GLY A 36 -4.59 2.88 8.11
N ALA A 37 -5.31 2.20 8.99
CA ALA A 37 -6.65 1.67 8.72
C ALA A 37 -7.60 2.71 8.13
N ALA A 38 -7.56 3.95 8.65
CA ALA A 38 -8.42 5.05 8.21
C ALA A 38 -8.12 5.56 6.78
N SER A 39 -6.98 5.20 6.20
CA SER A 39 -6.63 5.58 4.82
C SER A 39 -7.55 4.93 3.78
N PHE A 40 -8.23 3.86 4.17
CA PHE A 40 -9.09 3.06 3.29
C PHE A 40 -10.59 3.25 3.52
N ASP A 41 -11.01 4.20 4.36
CA ASP A 41 -12.40 4.30 4.83
C ASP A 41 -13.44 4.17 3.70
N GLY A 42 -13.33 4.97 2.63
CA GLY A 42 -14.28 4.92 1.52
C GLY A 42 -14.29 3.57 0.79
N VAL A 43 -13.12 3.07 0.41
CA VAL A 43 -12.99 1.78 -0.27
C VAL A 43 -13.43 0.62 0.62
N ALA A 44 -13.12 0.69 1.92
CA ALA A 44 -13.50 -0.35 2.88
C ALA A 44 -15.01 -0.40 3.10
N GLU A 45 -15.70 0.75 3.12
CA GLU A 45 -17.16 0.81 3.20
C GLU A 45 -17.83 0.20 1.96
N ASP A 46 -17.34 0.54 0.78
CA ASP A 46 -17.84 0.01 -0.48
C ASP A 46 -17.67 -1.52 -0.59
N LEU A 47 -16.47 -2.03 -0.27
CA LEU A 47 -16.21 -3.48 -0.23
C LEU A 47 -17.08 -4.19 0.81
N ALA A 48 -17.27 -3.60 1.98
CA ALA A 48 -18.13 -4.16 3.03
C ALA A 48 -19.60 -4.21 2.59
N ALA A 49 -20.08 -3.18 1.89
CA ALA A 49 -21.43 -3.16 1.31
C ALA A 49 -21.62 -4.25 0.24
N ASP A 50 -20.55 -4.62 -0.46
CA ASP A 50 -20.52 -5.69 -1.44
C ASP A 50 -20.40 -7.11 -0.84
N GLY A 51 -20.44 -7.24 0.49
CA GLY A 51 -20.48 -8.51 1.19
C GLY A 51 -19.10 -9.10 1.50
N TYR A 52 -18.06 -8.25 1.65
CA TYR A 52 -16.75 -8.67 2.16
C TYR A 52 -16.60 -8.34 3.64
N THR A 53 -15.78 -9.12 4.35
CA THR A 53 -15.16 -8.68 5.60
C THR A 53 -13.90 -7.91 5.24
N VAL A 54 -13.85 -6.63 5.55
CA VAL A 54 -12.73 -5.75 5.18
C VAL A 54 -11.96 -5.35 6.42
N VAL A 55 -10.65 -5.55 6.37
CA VAL A 55 -9.73 -5.25 7.48
C VAL A 55 -8.67 -4.27 7.00
N GLY A 56 -8.59 -3.13 7.65
CA GLY A 56 -7.47 -2.21 7.58
C GLY A 56 -6.75 -2.18 8.94
N TYR A 57 -5.47 -1.92 8.95
CA TYR A 57 -4.70 -1.81 10.20
C TYR A 57 -3.66 -0.69 10.12
N ASP A 58 -3.20 -0.25 11.27
CA ASP A 58 -2.07 0.65 11.37
C ASP A 58 -0.79 -0.20 11.42
N PRO A 59 0.20 0.03 10.56
CA PRO A 59 1.46 -0.72 10.61
C PRO A 59 2.18 -0.54 11.94
N ARG A 60 2.98 -1.53 12.33
CA ARG A 60 3.79 -1.46 13.57
C ARG A 60 4.60 -0.17 13.63
N GLY A 61 4.60 0.48 14.79
CA GLY A 61 5.30 1.74 15.04
C GLY A 61 4.67 2.99 14.44
N MET A 62 3.53 2.86 13.77
CA MET A 62 2.79 3.99 13.19
C MET A 62 1.39 4.12 13.78
N SER A 63 0.91 5.37 13.80
CA SER A 63 -0.43 5.73 14.25
C SER A 63 -0.75 5.16 15.64
N ARG A 64 -1.71 4.26 15.73
CA ARG A 64 -2.17 3.66 17.01
C ARG A 64 -1.49 2.32 17.32
N SER A 65 -0.64 1.82 16.42
CA SER A 65 0.14 0.60 16.62
C SER A 65 1.47 0.91 17.30
N THR A 66 1.73 0.28 18.45
CA THR A 66 2.90 0.56 19.27
C THR A 66 3.97 -0.51 19.15
N LEU A 67 5.23 -0.14 19.18
CA LEU A 67 6.37 -1.04 19.33
C LEU A 67 6.71 -1.24 20.80
N ASP A 68 7.24 -2.42 21.15
CA ASP A 68 7.82 -2.68 22.47
C ASP A 68 9.15 -1.96 22.62
N ASP A 69 9.94 -1.92 21.56
CA ASP A 69 11.17 -1.16 21.43
C ASP A 69 11.00 -0.12 20.30
N PRO A 70 10.88 1.18 20.63
CA PRO A 70 10.74 2.24 19.63
C PRO A 70 11.93 2.37 18.67
N ASP A 71 13.09 1.84 19.06
CA ASP A 71 14.32 1.89 18.27
C ASP A 71 14.54 0.65 17.41
N ALA A 72 13.66 -0.35 17.48
CA ALA A 72 13.78 -1.56 16.69
C ALA A 72 13.87 -1.26 15.18
N GLU A 73 14.80 -1.92 14.50
CA GLU A 73 14.88 -1.89 13.04
C GLU A 73 13.61 -2.49 12.43
N GLN A 74 13.25 -2.00 11.25
CA GLN A 74 12.02 -2.43 10.58
C GLN A 74 12.35 -3.22 9.31
N HIS A 75 11.77 -4.41 9.22
CA HIS A 75 11.99 -5.31 8.09
C HIS A 75 10.67 -5.71 7.43
N VAL A 76 10.66 -5.81 6.10
CA VAL A 76 9.48 -6.22 5.31
C VAL A 76 8.90 -7.55 5.82
N ALA A 77 9.76 -8.49 6.23
CA ALA A 77 9.35 -9.80 6.72
C ALA A 77 8.51 -9.72 8.00
N GLU A 78 8.86 -8.82 8.94
CA GLU A 78 8.09 -8.63 10.18
C GLU A 78 6.72 -8.01 9.91
N HIS A 79 6.64 -7.03 8.99
CA HIS A 79 5.36 -6.46 8.58
C HIS A 79 4.49 -7.47 7.83
N ALA A 80 5.09 -8.40 7.09
CA ALA A 80 4.36 -9.49 6.45
C ALA A 80 3.86 -10.53 7.47
N ASP A 81 4.65 -10.83 8.54
CA ASP A 81 4.19 -11.67 9.64
C ASP A 81 3.02 -11.00 10.38
N ASP A 82 3.05 -9.69 10.59
CA ASP A 82 1.92 -8.94 11.16
C ASP A 82 0.63 -9.12 10.33
N ALA A 83 0.75 -8.95 9.01
CA ALA A 83 -0.36 -9.17 8.09
C ALA A 83 -0.87 -10.61 8.17
N LEU A 84 0.04 -11.59 8.23
CA LEU A 84 -0.31 -13.00 8.42
C LEU A 84 -1.08 -13.21 9.73
N ARG A 85 -0.63 -12.62 10.86
CA ARG A 85 -1.32 -12.76 12.16
C ARG A 85 -2.74 -12.20 12.14
N ILE A 86 -2.97 -11.12 11.39
CA ILE A 86 -4.33 -10.61 11.16
C ILE A 86 -5.16 -11.61 10.35
N LEU A 87 -4.58 -12.23 9.31
CA LEU A 87 -5.26 -13.28 8.55
C LEU A 87 -5.57 -14.50 9.41
N ASP A 88 -4.62 -14.96 10.25
CA ASP A 88 -4.80 -16.09 11.14
C ASP A 88 -5.91 -15.87 12.16
N LEU A 89 -6.04 -14.64 12.64
CA LEU A 89 -7.08 -14.28 13.60
C LEU A 89 -8.48 -14.24 12.97
N LEU A 90 -8.60 -13.68 11.74
CA LEU A 90 -9.89 -13.30 11.17
C LEU A 90 -10.37 -14.23 10.04
N SER A 91 -9.48 -15.01 9.45
CA SER A 91 -9.76 -15.99 8.38
C SER A 91 -8.80 -17.18 8.49
N PRO A 92 -8.85 -17.98 9.59
CA PRO A 92 -7.87 -19.03 9.82
C PRO A 92 -7.90 -20.14 8.77
N ASP A 93 -9.07 -20.45 8.22
CA ASP A 93 -9.29 -21.60 7.35
C ASP A 93 -9.35 -21.26 5.86
N GLU A 94 -9.54 -19.97 5.50
CA GLU A 94 -9.78 -19.56 4.12
C GLU A 94 -8.71 -18.55 3.65
N PRO A 95 -8.22 -18.70 2.40
CA PRO A 95 -7.32 -17.71 1.82
C PRO A 95 -8.02 -16.36 1.61
N ALA A 96 -7.31 -15.28 1.90
CA ALA A 96 -7.82 -13.92 1.82
C ALA A 96 -7.49 -13.24 0.49
N LEU A 97 -8.27 -12.21 0.17
CA LEU A 97 -7.92 -11.19 -0.81
C LEU A 97 -7.04 -10.13 -0.11
N VAL A 98 -6.01 -9.66 -0.80
CA VAL A 98 -5.08 -8.66 -0.23
C VAL A 98 -4.92 -7.50 -1.21
N PHE A 99 -4.95 -6.29 -0.69
CA PHE A 99 -4.54 -5.09 -1.39
C PHE A 99 -3.41 -4.43 -0.61
N GLY A 100 -2.33 -4.07 -1.30
CA GLY A 100 -1.23 -3.28 -0.72
C GLY A 100 -0.92 -2.06 -1.57
N ALA A 101 -0.70 -0.90 -0.93
CA ALA A 101 -0.32 0.34 -1.59
C ALA A 101 1.12 0.73 -1.22
N SER A 102 1.94 1.12 -2.21
CA SER A 102 3.30 1.64 -1.98
C SER A 102 4.15 0.71 -1.09
N SER A 103 4.65 1.15 0.07
CA SER A 103 5.36 0.27 1.03
C SER A 103 4.51 -0.92 1.49
N GLY A 104 3.19 -0.77 1.61
CA GLY A 104 2.27 -1.88 1.88
C GLY A 104 2.16 -2.87 0.71
N ALA A 105 2.39 -2.42 -0.53
CA ALA A 105 2.47 -3.31 -1.68
C ALA A 105 3.76 -4.18 -1.63
N ILE A 106 4.86 -3.65 -1.10
CA ILE A 106 6.08 -4.44 -0.84
C ILE A 106 5.80 -5.54 0.19
N VAL A 107 5.10 -5.20 1.27
CA VAL A 107 4.68 -6.18 2.30
C VAL A 107 3.78 -7.26 1.68
N ALA A 108 2.83 -6.87 0.84
CA ALA A 108 1.92 -7.80 0.16
C ALA A 108 2.64 -8.74 -0.82
N LEU A 109 3.67 -8.27 -1.55
CA LEU A 109 4.54 -9.11 -2.38
C LEU A 109 5.29 -10.15 -1.55
N HIS A 110 5.88 -9.71 -0.42
CA HIS A 110 6.58 -10.63 0.48
C HIS A 110 5.63 -11.66 1.07
N LEU A 111 4.47 -11.23 1.57
CA LEU A 111 3.44 -12.11 2.14
C LEU A 111 3.00 -13.19 1.13
N LEU A 112 2.74 -12.81 -0.14
CA LEU A 112 2.42 -13.78 -1.20
C LEU A 112 3.57 -14.77 -1.42
N THR A 113 4.82 -14.30 -1.36
CA THR A 113 6.00 -15.13 -1.58
C THR A 113 6.19 -16.20 -0.50
N VAL A 114 5.96 -15.83 0.77
CA VAL A 114 6.24 -16.71 1.91
C VAL A 114 5.02 -17.53 2.36
N HIS A 115 3.80 -17.02 2.16
CA HIS A 115 2.54 -17.64 2.56
C HIS A 115 1.50 -17.68 1.43
N PRO A 116 1.85 -18.26 0.26
CA PRO A 116 0.92 -18.28 -0.88
C PRO A 116 -0.39 -19.01 -0.58
N GLU A 117 -0.38 -20.01 0.31
CA GLU A 117 -1.58 -20.75 0.71
C GLU A 117 -2.62 -19.89 1.42
N ARG A 118 -2.20 -18.76 2.03
CA ARG A 118 -3.09 -17.82 2.73
C ARG A 118 -3.69 -16.75 1.83
N ILE A 119 -3.25 -16.70 0.56
CA ILE A 119 -3.60 -15.63 -0.38
C ILE A 119 -4.39 -16.20 -1.55
N ALA A 120 -5.64 -15.77 -1.69
CA ALA A 120 -6.47 -16.08 -2.85
C ALA A 120 -6.09 -15.20 -4.05
N ARG A 121 -5.90 -13.92 -3.82
CA ARG A 121 -5.39 -12.92 -4.79
C ARG A 121 -4.79 -11.73 -4.06
N VAL A 122 -3.74 -11.17 -4.64
CA VAL A 122 -3.15 -9.92 -4.18
C VAL A 122 -3.13 -8.89 -5.31
N VAL A 123 -3.45 -7.64 -4.97
CA VAL A 123 -3.26 -6.46 -5.82
C VAL A 123 -2.21 -5.59 -5.16
N THR A 124 -1.12 -5.32 -5.88
CA THR A 124 -0.02 -4.47 -5.41
C THR A 124 0.02 -3.18 -6.22
N HIS A 125 -0.35 -2.07 -5.60
CA HIS A 125 -0.38 -0.76 -6.25
C HIS A 125 0.95 -0.03 -6.02
N GLU A 126 1.72 0.09 -7.10
CA GLU A 126 2.98 0.84 -7.16
C GLU A 126 3.98 0.50 -6.03
N PRO A 127 4.41 -0.78 -5.88
CA PRO A 127 5.47 -1.14 -4.94
C PRO A 127 6.80 -0.50 -5.37
N PRO A 128 7.40 0.42 -4.59
CA PRO A 128 8.64 1.11 -4.97
C PRO A 128 9.88 0.23 -4.71
N VAL A 129 9.94 -0.96 -5.31
CA VAL A 129 11.05 -1.92 -5.17
C VAL A 129 12.17 -1.56 -6.14
N VAL A 130 13.10 -0.72 -5.70
CA VAL A 130 14.15 -0.20 -6.57
C VAL A 130 15.15 -1.25 -7.06
N GLU A 131 15.28 -2.37 -6.34
CA GLU A 131 16.22 -3.45 -6.69
C GLU A 131 15.85 -4.20 -7.98
N VAL A 132 14.62 -4.07 -8.46
CA VAL A 132 14.24 -4.68 -9.77
C VAL A 132 14.63 -3.82 -10.96
N LEU A 133 14.91 -2.53 -10.75
CA LEU A 133 15.16 -1.56 -11.81
C LEU A 133 16.59 -1.67 -12.38
N PRO A 134 16.81 -1.38 -13.68
CA PRO A 134 18.14 -1.36 -14.28
C PRO A 134 19.08 -0.36 -13.61
N ASP A 135 18.55 0.77 -13.13
CA ASP A 135 19.22 1.86 -12.44
C ASP A 135 19.19 1.74 -10.90
N ALA A 136 19.03 0.54 -10.36
CA ALA A 136 18.99 0.26 -8.93
C ALA A 136 20.15 0.88 -8.12
N ALA A 137 21.36 0.97 -8.72
CA ALA A 137 22.52 1.58 -8.06
C ALA A 137 22.31 3.06 -7.76
N GLU A 138 21.67 3.81 -8.67
CA GLU A 138 21.37 5.24 -8.51
C GLU A 138 20.31 5.42 -7.41
N HIS A 139 19.30 4.56 -7.38
CA HIS A 139 18.26 4.60 -6.35
C HIS A 139 18.80 4.21 -4.95
N ARG A 140 19.72 3.24 -4.86
CA ARG A 140 20.43 2.98 -3.59
C ARG A 140 21.20 4.19 -3.10
N ALA A 141 21.87 4.90 -4.02
CA ALA A 141 22.57 6.15 -3.67
C ALA A 141 21.60 7.26 -3.23
N LEU A 142 20.41 7.35 -3.85
CA LEU A 142 19.34 8.24 -3.40
C LEU A 142 18.88 7.91 -1.98
N LEU A 143 18.57 6.64 -1.70
CA LEU A 143 18.13 6.20 -0.37
C LEU A 143 19.19 6.46 0.70
N ALA A 144 20.47 6.23 0.39
CA ALA A 144 21.57 6.57 1.29
C ALA A 144 21.65 8.09 1.57
N ARG A 145 21.43 8.93 0.54
CA ARG A 145 21.35 10.39 0.74
C ARG A 145 20.16 10.79 1.60
N VAL A 146 19.01 10.19 1.40
CA VAL A 146 17.82 10.45 2.26
C VAL A 146 18.13 10.15 3.71
N GLN A 147 18.73 8.98 4.00
CA GLN A 147 19.13 8.60 5.36
C GLN A 147 20.16 9.55 5.96
N ASP A 148 21.21 9.89 5.20
CA ASP A 148 22.25 10.80 5.69
C ASP A 148 21.69 12.21 5.95
N THR A 149 20.86 12.70 5.04
CA THR A 149 20.18 14.00 5.20
C THR A 149 19.25 13.98 6.40
N PHE A 150 18.49 12.91 6.61
CA PHE A 150 17.62 12.76 7.79
C PHE A 150 18.43 12.82 9.09
N ARG A 151 19.55 12.09 9.15
CA ARG A 151 20.41 12.04 10.32
C ARG A 151 21.14 13.36 10.63
N THR A 152 21.56 14.11 9.59
CA THR A 152 22.42 15.29 9.74
C THR A 152 21.65 16.62 9.70
N GLN A 153 20.52 16.69 8.98
CA GLN A 153 19.76 17.91 8.72
C GLN A 153 18.29 17.82 9.15
N GLY A 154 17.83 16.62 9.53
CA GLY A 154 16.46 16.40 9.99
C GLY A 154 15.44 16.08 8.89
N LEU A 155 14.17 16.06 9.30
CA LEU A 155 13.06 15.55 8.50
C LEU A 155 12.82 16.32 7.19
N MET A 156 12.68 17.65 7.27
CA MET A 156 12.23 18.44 6.10
C MET A 156 13.23 18.40 4.93
N PRO A 157 14.55 18.55 5.13
CA PRO A 157 15.53 18.37 4.07
C PRO A 157 15.51 16.95 3.48
N ALA A 158 15.39 15.91 4.33
CA ALA A 158 15.30 14.53 3.89
C ALA A 158 14.05 14.27 3.03
N MET A 159 12.90 14.82 3.42
CA MET A 159 11.67 14.76 2.65
C MET A 159 11.81 15.44 1.28
N ALA A 160 12.50 16.57 1.21
CA ALA A 160 12.77 17.24 -0.08
C ALA A 160 13.63 16.37 -1.01
N VAL A 161 14.68 15.73 -0.48
CA VAL A 161 15.53 14.80 -1.24
C VAL A 161 14.72 13.58 -1.70
N PHE A 162 13.89 13.02 -0.81
CA PHE A 162 13.04 11.88 -1.12
C PHE A 162 12.00 12.21 -2.21
N ALA A 163 11.27 13.31 -2.02
CA ALA A 163 10.23 13.75 -2.98
C ALA A 163 10.81 14.05 -4.37
N ALA A 164 12.00 14.66 -4.44
CA ALA A 164 12.69 14.90 -5.70
C ALA A 164 13.06 13.59 -6.42
N GLY A 165 13.45 12.55 -5.67
CA GLY A 165 13.79 11.25 -6.22
C GLY A 165 12.61 10.39 -6.66
N LEU A 166 11.38 10.72 -6.24
CA LEU A 166 10.17 10.03 -6.70
C LEU A 166 9.63 10.58 -8.03
N LYS A 167 9.99 11.81 -8.38
CA LYS A 167 9.51 12.50 -9.58
C LYS A 167 10.05 11.87 -10.87
N LYS A 168 9.36 12.16 -11.95
CA LYS A 168 9.72 11.76 -13.31
C LYS A 168 11.02 12.44 -13.74
N ASP A 169 11.94 11.68 -14.35
CA ASP A 169 13.11 12.25 -15.01
C ASP A 169 12.67 13.27 -16.08
N GLY A 170 13.05 14.52 -15.91
CA GLY A 170 12.73 15.62 -16.83
C GLY A 170 11.62 16.56 -16.39
N ASP A 171 10.96 16.32 -15.27
CA ASP A 171 9.98 17.24 -14.69
C ASP A 171 10.68 18.24 -13.74
N THR A 172 11.57 19.03 -14.31
CA THR A 172 12.11 20.24 -13.65
C THR A 172 11.04 21.33 -13.73
N THR A 173 9.94 21.17 -13.01
CA THR A 173 9.18 22.34 -12.61
C THR A 173 9.99 23.03 -11.53
N ASP A 174 10.78 24.01 -11.96
CA ASP A 174 11.28 25.09 -11.13
C ASP A 174 10.07 25.80 -10.49
N GLY A 175 9.56 25.23 -9.44
CA GLY A 175 8.66 25.87 -8.49
C GLY A 175 9.48 26.52 -7.38
N ALA A 176 10.54 27.23 -7.76
CA ALA A 176 11.05 28.28 -6.90
C ALA A 176 10.01 29.39 -6.90
N PRO A 177 9.63 29.97 -5.74
CA PRO A 177 8.86 31.19 -5.76
C PRO A 177 9.67 32.23 -6.52
N THR A 178 9.16 32.67 -7.67
CA THR A 178 9.71 33.80 -8.39
C THR A 178 9.56 35.02 -7.50
N ASP A 179 10.68 35.45 -6.89
CA ASP A 179 10.80 36.80 -6.39
C ASP A 179 10.57 37.76 -7.57
N GLY A 180 9.56 38.57 -7.45
CA GLY A 180 9.45 39.73 -8.31
C GLY A 180 8.04 40.09 -8.74
N ASP A 181 7.27 40.68 -7.88
CA ASP A 181 6.73 42.03 -8.13
C ASP A 181 6.20 42.62 -6.82
N THR A 182 6.94 43.58 -6.28
CA THR A 182 6.50 44.42 -5.19
C THR A 182 5.59 45.52 -5.78
N THR A 183 4.28 45.31 -5.71
CA THR A 183 3.33 46.40 -5.74
C THR A 183 2.35 46.27 -4.59
N ASP A 184 2.49 47.22 -3.68
CA ASP A 184 1.58 47.75 -2.67
C ASP A 184 0.32 46.96 -2.24
N GLY A 185 0.34 46.56 -0.95
CA GLY A 185 -0.77 46.90 -0.05
C GLY A 185 -2.06 46.12 -0.20
N ASP A 186 -2.10 44.87 0.29
CA ASP A 186 -3.22 44.45 1.12
C ASP A 186 -2.79 43.22 1.94
N THR A 187 -2.55 43.38 3.23
CA THR A 187 -2.29 42.31 4.17
C THR A 187 -3.61 41.66 4.57
N ALA A 188 -4.28 41.01 3.62
CA ALA A 188 -5.32 40.06 3.97
C ALA A 188 -4.62 38.80 4.49
N GLU A 189 -4.77 38.50 5.79
CA GLU A 189 -4.45 37.17 6.32
C GLU A 189 -5.15 36.14 5.45
N PRO A 190 -4.46 35.04 5.05
CA PRO A 190 -5.09 33.99 4.26
C PRO A 190 -6.31 33.47 5.04
N GLU A 191 -7.49 33.56 4.42
CA GLU A 191 -8.71 33.02 5.02
C GLU A 191 -8.44 31.55 5.42
N PRO A 192 -8.82 31.13 6.65
CA PRO A 192 -8.69 29.75 7.05
C PRO A 192 -9.46 28.89 6.06
N GLY A 193 -8.74 27.95 5.41
CA GLY A 193 -9.37 26.98 4.51
C GLY A 193 -10.50 26.22 5.23
N PRO A 194 -11.42 25.56 4.50
CA PRO A 194 -12.55 24.86 5.10
C PRO A 194 -12.04 23.85 6.13
N GLU A 195 -12.62 23.91 7.33
CA GLU A 195 -12.31 22.99 8.43
C GLU A 195 -12.54 21.55 7.98
N LEU A 196 -11.51 20.73 8.07
CA LEU A 196 -11.63 19.31 7.74
C LEU A 196 -12.57 18.60 8.73
N PRO A 197 -13.37 17.61 8.29
CA PRO A 197 -14.13 16.78 9.21
C PRO A 197 -13.20 16.17 10.28
N PRO A 198 -13.63 16.03 11.55
CA PRO A 198 -12.76 15.64 12.67
C PRO A 198 -11.89 14.41 12.42
N ARG A 199 -12.44 13.37 11.78
CA ARG A 199 -11.68 12.15 11.41
C ARG A 199 -10.61 12.40 10.35
N ALA A 200 -10.88 13.29 9.39
CA ALA A 200 -9.91 13.67 8.36
C ALA A 200 -8.78 14.54 8.95
N ALA A 201 -9.13 15.47 9.86
CA ALA A 201 -8.15 16.28 10.58
C ALA A 201 -7.23 15.41 11.44
N ALA A 202 -7.79 14.50 12.25
CA ALA A 202 -7.01 13.56 13.07
C ALA A 202 -6.09 12.68 12.22
N ARG A 203 -6.55 12.25 11.03
CA ARG A 203 -5.70 11.50 10.09
C ARG A 203 -4.55 12.33 9.54
N ALA A 204 -4.80 13.60 9.20
CA ALA A 204 -3.75 14.49 8.71
C ALA A 204 -2.69 14.75 9.79
N GLU A 205 -3.11 15.01 11.03
CA GLU A 205 -2.19 15.16 12.18
C GLU A 205 -1.34 13.90 12.40
N GLN A 206 -1.97 12.71 12.36
CA GLN A 206 -1.27 11.46 12.52
C GLN A 206 -0.28 11.20 11.38
N THR A 207 -0.68 11.50 10.13
CA THR A 207 0.23 11.41 8.98
C THR A 207 1.50 12.22 9.19
N VAL A 208 1.38 13.44 9.70
CA VAL A 208 2.55 14.30 10.01
C VAL A 208 3.37 13.74 11.14
N ALA A 209 2.73 13.22 12.21
CA ALA A 209 3.42 12.63 13.36
C ALA A 209 4.23 11.38 12.98
N ASP A 210 3.76 10.58 12.03
CA ASP A 210 4.41 9.34 11.58
C ASP A 210 5.54 9.57 10.56
N LEU A 211 5.64 10.78 9.96
CA LEU A 211 6.67 11.08 8.95
C LEU A 211 8.12 10.79 9.39
N PRO A 212 8.57 11.17 10.60
CA PRO A 212 9.94 10.88 11.03
C PRO A 212 10.24 9.38 11.07
N TYR A 213 9.29 8.59 11.56
CA TYR A 213 9.40 7.14 11.60
C TYR A 213 9.42 6.55 10.19
N PHE A 214 8.49 6.96 9.33
CA PHE A 214 8.42 6.50 7.94
C PHE A 214 9.72 6.78 7.18
N VAL A 215 10.21 8.02 7.19
CA VAL A 215 11.42 8.40 6.45
C VAL A 215 12.67 7.76 7.04
N GLY A 216 12.77 7.70 8.37
CA GLY A 216 13.96 7.19 9.06
C GLY A 216 14.04 5.67 9.15
N ARG A 217 12.90 4.96 9.23
CA ARG A 217 12.88 3.52 9.53
C ARG A 217 12.29 2.66 8.40
N ILE A 218 11.31 3.18 7.65
CA ILE A 218 10.61 2.39 6.62
C ILE A 218 11.24 2.57 5.24
N VAL A 219 11.37 3.81 4.77
CA VAL A 219 11.81 4.11 3.39
C VAL A 219 13.08 3.37 3.00
N PRO A 220 14.19 3.40 3.79
CA PRO A 220 15.45 2.81 3.34
C PRO A 220 15.38 1.30 3.18
N GLY A 221 14.85 0.60 4.18
CA GLY A 221 14.80 -0.85 4.21
C GLY A 221 13.77 -1.42 3.23
N PHE A 222 12.60 -0.77 3.10
CA PHE A 222 11.53 -1.27 2.26
C PHE A 222 11.79 -1.04 0.78
N MET A 223 12.25 0.13 0.39
CA MET A 223 12.55 0.40 -1.02
C MET A 223 13.75 -0.40 -1.53
N SER A 224 14.68 -0.78 -0.63
CA SER A 224 15.80 -1.68 -0.95
C SER A 224 15.42 -3.17 -0.88
N TYR A 225 14.15 -3.50 -0.63
CA TYR A 225 13.70 -4.88 -0.66
C TYR A 225 13.82 -5.47 -2.06
N ALA A 226 14.47 -6.64 -2.18
CA ALA A 226 14.58 -7.40 -3.40
C ALA A 226 13.55 -8.54 -3.42
N PRO A 227 12.46 -8.44 -4.20
CA PRO A 227 11.46 -9.49 -4.29
C PRO A 227 12.04 -10.76 -4.96
N ASP A 228 11.63 -11.93 -4.50
CA ASP A 228 11.96 -13.20 -5.15
C ASP A 228 11.16 -13.36 -6.46
N ILE A 229 11.74 -12.88 -7.55
CA ILE A 229 11.11 -12.89 -8.87
C ILE A 229 10.73 -14.30 -9.31
N ARG A 230 11.60 -15.30 -9.09
CA ARG A 230 11.32 -16.68 -9.49
C ARG A 230 10.12 -17.27 -8.76
N ARG A 231 9.99 -16.94 -7.48
CA ARG A 231 8.85 -17.37 -6.67
C ARG A 231 7.58 -16.68 -7.13
N LEU A 232 7.64 -15.38 -7.43
CA LEU A 232 6.50 -14.59 -7.92
C LEU A 232 6.06 -15.03 -9.32
N GLU A 233 6.96 -15.42 -10.22
CA GLU A 233 6.63 -16.01 -11.53
C GLU A 233 5.70 -17.23 -11.36
N GLY A 234 6.00 -18.10 -10.41
CA GLY A 234 5.17 -19.28 -10.09
C GLY A 234 3.83 -18.96 -9.41
N LEU A 235 3.59 -17.70 -9.01
CA LEU A 235 2.40 -17.21 -8.31
C LEU A 235 1.68 -16.10 -9.09
N SER A 236 2.07 -15.86 -10.33
CA SER A 236 1.57 -14.76 -11.17
C SER A 236 0.06 -14.82 -11.43
N ASP A 237 -0.55 -16.00 -11.37
CA ASP A 237 -2.00 -16.19 -11.46
C ASP A 237 -2.78 -15.56 -10.30
N ARG A 238 -2.13 -15.34 -9.15
CA ARG A 238 -2.70 -14.72 -7.95
C ARG A 238 -2.28 -13.25 -7.78
N LEU A 239 -1.30 -12.79 -8.55
CA LEU A 239 -0.72 -11.45 -8.43
C LEU A 239 -1.26 -10.52 -9.51
N VAL A 240 -1.76 -9.37 -9.11
CA VAL A 240 -2.09 -8.24 -9.98
C VAL A 240 -1.18 -7.09 -9.61
N ILE A 241 -0.33 -6.68 -10.56
CA ILE A 241 0.51 -5.50 -10.40
C ILE A 241 -0.24 -4.32 -10.98
N ALA A 242 -0.37 -3.26 -10.19
CA ALA A 242 -1.15 -2.09 -10.52
C ALA A 242 -0.29 -0.81 -10.51
N GLY A 243 -0.65 0.15 -11.36
CA GLY A 243 -0.06 1.48 -11.41
C GLY A 243 -1.12 2.54 -11.70
N GLY A 244 -0.90 3.74 -11.19
CA GLY A 244 -1.77 4.89 -11.44
C GLY A 244 -1.68 5.39 -12.88
N GLN A 245 -2.80 5.86 -13.43
CA GLN A 245 -2.84 6.42 -14.80
C GLN A 245 -2.01 7.69 -14.89
N ASP A 246 -1.96 8.48 -13.81
CA ASP A 246 -1.36 9.82 -13.77
C ASP A 246 0.09 9.82 -13.26
N SER A 247 0.57 8.73 -12.68
CA SER A 247 1.94 8.59 -12.15
C SER A 247 2.95 7.99 -13.14
N ARG A 248 2.59 7.90 -14.43
CA ARG A 248 3.46 7.33 -15.46
C ARG A 248 4.83 8.01 -15.50
N GLY A 249 5.88 7.21 -15.30
CA GLY A 249 7.27 7.66 -15.27
C GLY A 249 7.80 8.04 -13.89
N GLU A 250 6.95 8.15 -12.88
CA GLU A 250 7.39 8.26 -11.48
C GLU A 250 8.04 6.96 -10.99
N LEU A 251 8.93 7.04 -10.02
CA LEU A 251 9.68 5.89 -9.53
C LEU A 251 8.80 4.71 -9.09
N PRO A 252 7.71 4.89 -8.31
CA PRO A 252 6.84 3.77 -7.90
C PRO A 252 6.14 3.10 -9.10
N TYR A 253 5.69 3.90 -10.07
CA TYR A 253 5.10 3.38 -11.31
C TYR A 253 6.13 2.60 -12.14
N ARG A 254 7.36 3.14 -12.30
CA ARG A 254 8.44 2.47 -13.04
C ARG A 254 8.75 1.10 -12.42
N SER A 255 8.84 1.02 -11.10
CA SER A 255 9.05 -0.24 -10.38
C SER A 255 7.93 -1.25 -10.63
N ALA A 256 6.67 -0.81 -10.57
CA ALA A 256 5.50 -1.66 -10.86
C ALA A 256 5.50 -2.14 -12.31
N ALA A 257 5.73 -1.25 -13.28
CA ALA A 257 5.76 -1.58 -14.69
C ALA A 257 6.87 -2.59 -15.04
N PHE A 258 8.09 -2.36 -14.50
CA PHE A 258 9.21 -3.27 -14.70
C PHE A 258 8.97 -4.64 -14.05
N LEU A 259 8.37 -4.67 -12.87
CA LEU A 259 8.00 -5.92 -12.20
C LEU A 259 6.95 -6.69 -13.03
N ALA A 260 5.92 -6.01 -13.56
CA ALA A 260 4.93 -6.64 -14.42
C ALA A 260 5.55 -7.24 -15.69
N GLU A 261 6.44 -6.49 -16.36
CA GLU A 261 7.20 -6.96 -17.52
C GLU A 261 8.04 -8.21 -17.19
N ARG A 262 8.78 -8.16 -16.08
CA ARG A 262 9.61 -9.29 -15.62
C ARG A 262 8.81 -10.55 -15.33
N LEU A 263 7.59 -10.40 -14.82
CA LEU A 263 6.69 -11.53 -14.52
C LEU A 263 5.83 -11.94 -15.71
N GLY A 264 5.97 -11.28 -16.87
CA GLY A 264 5.16 -11.55 -18.06
C GLY A 264 3.65 -11.29 -17.84
N THR A 265 3.30 -10.35 -16.95
CA THR A 265 1.92 -9.97 -16.64
C THR A 265 1.61 -8.57 -17.15
N GLU A 266 0.33 -8.27 -17.35
CA GLU A 266 -0.13 -6.93 -17.70
C GLU A 266 -0.15 -6.03 -16.47
N LEU A 267 0.35 -4.78 -16.60
CA LEU A 267 0.19 -3.75 -15.57
C LEU A 267 -1.26 -3.25 -15.58
N GLN A 268 -1.98 -3.48 -14.50
CA GLN A 268 -3.36 -2.99 -14.35
C GLN A 268 -3.35 -1.51 -13.98
N HIS A 269 -3.92 -0.66 -14.84
CA HIS A 269 -4.01 0.78 -14.56
C HIS A 269 -5.21 1.09 -13.67
N PHE A 270 -4.94 1.84 -12.59
CA PHE A 270 -5.94 2.35 -11.66
C PHE A 270 -6.13 3.87 -11.83
N PRO A 271 -7.31 4.42 -11.48
CA PRO A 271 -7.59 5.85 -11.53
C PRO A 271 -6.64 6.67 -10.65
N GLY A 272 -6.27 7.86 -11.11
CA GLY A 272 -5.35 8.76 -10.43
C GLY A 272 -3.87 8.32 -10.54
N GLY A 273 -3.02 8.90 -9.69
CA GLY A 273 -1.59 8.58 -9.60
C GLY A 273 -1.25 7.68 -8.42
N HIS A 274 -0.06 7.87 -7.85
CA HIS A 274 0.43 7.11 -6.70
C HIS A 274 -0.52 7.11 -5.50
N VAL A 275 -1.20 8.20 -5.28
CA VAL A 275 -2.22 8.39 -4.23
C VAL A 275 -3.66 8.29 -4.75
N GLY A 276 -3.87 7.60 -5.88
CA GLY A 276 -5.17 7.44 -6.55
C GLY A 276 -6.28 6.93 -5.64
N LEU A 277 -5.95 6.06 -4.70
CA LEU A 277 -6.87 5.58 -3.68
C LEU A 277 -7.52 6.72 -2.86
N THR A 278 -6.79 7.81 -2.63
CA THR A 278 -7.26 8.97 -1.87
C THR A 278 -7.89 10.03 -2.76
N THR A 279 -7.37 10.23 -3.97
CA THR A 279 -7.83 11.28 -4.89
C THR A 279 -9.04 10.85 -5.74
N HIS A 280 -9.19 9.55 -5.99
CA HIS A 280 -10.26 8.94 -6.81
C HIS A 280 -10.87 7.72 -6.09
N PRO A 281 -11.32 7.85 -4.83
CA PRO A 281 -11.67 6.70 -4.00
C PRO A 281 -12.81 5.83 -4.57
N ALA A 282 -13.81 6.45 -5.21
CA ALA A 282 -14.96 5.75 -5.77
C ALA A 282 -14.57 4.88 -6.97
N GLU A 283 -13.92 5.47 -7.96
CA GLU A 283 -13.49 4.77 -9.19
C GLU A 283 -12.42 3.74 -8.89
N PHE A 284 -11.50 4.07 -7.96
CA PHE A 284 -10.46 3.16 -7.49
C PHE A 284 -11.08 1.93 -6.81
N GLY A 285 -12.03 2.15 -5.89
CA GLY A 285 -12.77 1.10 -5.19
C GLY A 285 -13.57 0.21 -6.13
N GLU A 286 -14.23 0.80 -7.15
CA GLU A 286 -14.97 0.04 -8.16
C GLU A 286 -14.06 -0.90 -8.95
N LEU A 287 -12.90 -0.42 -9.39
CA LEU A 287 -11.94 -1.24 -10.12
C LEU A 287 -11.35 -2.34 -9.24
N LEU A 288 -11.00 -2.03 -7.99
CA LEU A 288 -10.49 -3.02 -7.04
C LEU A 288 -11.51 -4.15 -6.80
N ARG A 289 -12.79 -3.81 -6.62
CA ARG A 289 -13.89 -4.77 -6.53
C ARG A 289 -13.97 -5.68 -7.78
N LYS A 290 -13.88 -5.08 -8.97
CA LYS A 290 -13.91 -5.81 -10.25
C LYS A 290 -12.74 -6.80 -10.34
N VAL A 291 -11.54 -6.38 -9.96
CA VAL A 291 -10.35 -7.24 -9.94
C VAL A 291 -10.52 -8.40 -8.97
N PHE A 292 -11.06 -8.18 -7.78
CA PHE A 292 -11.30 -9.25 -6.81
C PHE A 292 -12.40 -10.23 -7.26
N ARG A 293 -13.48 -9.76 -7.88
CA ARG A 293 -14.56 -10.60 -8.40
C ARG A 293 -14.15 -11.49 -9.59
N SER A 294 -13.21 -11.07 -10.40
CA SER A 294 -12.78 -11.81 -11.61
C SER A 294 -12.25 -13.23 -11.33
N GLN A 295 -11.94 -13.56 -10.07
CA GLN A 295 -11.57 -14.91 -9.64
C GLN A 295 -12.76 -15.87 -9.42
N GLY A 296 -13.92 -15.35 -9.04
CA GLY A 296 -15.09 -16.20 -8.75
C GLY A 296 -15.60 -16.96 -9.98
N LEU A 297 -15.38 -16.43 -11.18
CA LEU A 297 -15.81 -17.07 -12.43
C LEU A 297 -14.91 -18.22 -12.88
N ARG A 298 -13.59 -18.17 -12.59
CA ARG A 298 -12.66 -19.22 -13.04
C ARG A 298 -12.77 -20.51 -12.22
N ARG A 299 -13.18 -20.46 -10.95
CA ARG A 299 -13.38 -21.66 -10.12
C ARG A 299 -14.66 -22.43 -10.45
N ARG A 300 -15.68 -21.77 -11.02
CA ARG A 300 -16.95 -22.43 -11.38
C ARG A 300 -16.93 -23.19 -12.71
N THR A 301 -15.93 -22.94 -13.57
CA THR A 301 -15.81 -23.63 -14.88
C THR A 301 -14.86 -24.83 -14.85
N GLY A 302 -14.22 -25.13 -13.70
CA GLY A 302 -13.26 -26.21 -13.54
C GLY A 302 -13.77 -27.45 -12.80
N ASP A 303 -15.07 -27.54 -12.47
CA ASP A 303 -15.64 -28.75 -11.86
C ASP A 303 -15.94 -29.76 -13.00
N PRO A 304 -15.19 -30.88 -13.14
CA PRO A 304 -15.54 -31.91 -14.10
C PRO A 304 -16.83 -32.57 -13.65
N ALA A 305 -17.88 -32.44 -14.46
CA ALA A 305 -19.12 -33.16 -14.29
C ALA A 305 -18.83 -34.64 -13.96
N LEU A 306 -19.24 -35.08 -12.77
CA LEU A 306 -19.31 -36.48 -12.39
C LEU A 306 -20.21 -37.20 -13.42
N SER A 307 -19.61 -37.91 -14.34
CA SER A 307 -20.33 -38.80 -15.26
C SER A 307 -20.99 -39.92 -14.43
N PRO A 308 -22.28 -40.20 -14.61
CA PRO A 308 -22.92 -41.32 -13.97
C PRO A 308 -22.36 -42.63 -14.53
N SER A 309 -21.89 -43.53 -13.66
CA SER A 309 -21.48 -44.88 -13.98
C SER A 309 -22.65 -45.64 -14.59
N PRO A 310 -22.46 -46.38 -15.74
CA PRO A 310 -23.48 -47.26 -16.24
C PRO A 310 -23.67 -48.48 -15.34
N GLY A 311 -24.89 -48.70 -14.89
CA GLY A 311 -25.26 -49.87 -14.08
C GLY A 311 -24.98 -51.18 -14.83
N ARG A 312 -24.38 -52.12 -14.12
CA ARG A 312 -24.30 -53.52 -14.50
C ARG A 312 -25.64 -54.19 -14.26
N ARG A 313 -26.18 -54.84 -15.29
CA ARG A 313 -27.16 -55.91 -15.20
C ARG A 313 -26.45 -57.24 -14.92
#